data_d7a485d1a560e3a4283b5493e0156585
#
_entry.id   d7a485d1a560e3a4283b5493e0156585
#
_cell.length_a   1.000
_cell.length_b   1.000
_cell.length_c   1.000
_cell.angle_alpha   90.00
_cell.angle_beta   90.00
_cell.angle_gamma   90.00
#
_symmetry.space_group_name_H-M   'P 1'
#
loop_
_entity.id
_entity.type
_entity.pdbx_description
1 polymer ?
#
loop_
_entity_poly.entity_id
_entity_poly.type
_entity_poly.pdbx_seq_one_letter_code
_entity_poly.pdbx_strand_id
1 'polypeptide(L)'
;FIPSLETFGKNRTFNHDTLFKRLRELSFLNSGLSIILKDERDGRSSNFKSDGGLQEFVTFLNKKKSVINKPFRFLRETRDGMAVELALQWNDSYQENTLCYTNNIFQKDGGSHLSGFKTALTRSLNNFMEKEGYLKSGDLTPSGEDVREGLTAVISVKLPDPKFSSQTKDKLVSSEIKPVVEQETYKHLNDFLLENPGEAKQIATKIIDASRAREAARKAREMTRRK
;
A
#
# COMPACT_ATOMS: atom_id res chain seq x y z
N PHE A 1 -17.59 18.51 -19.94
CA PHE A 1 -16.44 18.30 -20.84
C PHE A 1 -16.88 17.41 -22.03
N ILE A 2 -16.60 17.84 -23.24
CA ILE A 2 -16.90 17.08 -24.46
C ILE A 2 -15.56 16.81 -25.17
N PRO A 3 -15.17 15.54 -25.39
CA PRO A 3 -13.93 15.21 -26.10
C PRO A 3 -13.98 15.63 -27.58
N SER A 4 -12.84 16.06 -28.12
CA SER A 4 -12.69 16.43 -29.53
C SER A 4 -12.98 15.25 -30.45
N LEU A 5 -13.80 15.48 -31.49
CA LEU A 5 -14.07 14.48 -32.55
C LEU A 5 -12.81 14.15 -33.35
N GLU A 6 -12.01 15.16 -33.62
CA GLU A 6 -10.75 15.06 -34.39
C GLU A 6 -9.74 14.16 -33.67
N THR A 7 -9.60 14.33 -32.34
CA THR A 7 -8.60 13.59 -31.55
C THR A 7 -9.09 12.17 -31.19
N PHE A 8 -10.36 12.00 -30.83
CA PHE A 8 -10.88 10.75 -30.25
C PHE A 8 -11.84 9.99 -31.21
N GLY A 9 -12.14 10.54 -32.37
CA GLY A 9 -13.03 9.91 -33.34
C GLY A 9 -14.42 9.61 -32.76
N LYS A 10 -14.95 8.39 -33.02
CA LYS A 10 -16.23 7.95 -32.49
C LYS A 10 -16.22 7.59 -31.00
N ASN A 11 -15.05 7.34 -30.40
CA ASN A 11 -14.90 6.96 -28.99
C ASN A 11 -14.86 8.17 -28.06
N ARG A 12 -15.96 8.93 -28.01
CA ARG A 12 -16.09 10.16 -27.21
C ARG A 12 -16.96 10.00 -25.97
N THR A 13 -17.41 8.79 -25.69
CA THR A 13 -18.27 8.54 -24.53
C THR A 13 -17.43 8.15 -23.34
N PHE A 14 -17.48 8.95 -22.28
CA PHE A 14 -16.86 8.61 -21.02
C PHE A 14 -17.57 7.44 -20.35
N ASN A 15 -16.78 6.51 -19.80
CA ASN A 15 -17.31 5.46 -18.94
C ASN A 15 -17.46 6.02 -17.51
N HIS A 16 -18.71 6.11 -17.05
CA HIS A 16 -19.02 6.63 -15.72
C HIS A 16 -18.30 5.85 -14.60
N ASP A 17 -18.28 4.52 -14.66
CA ASP A 17 -17.71 3.69 -13.58
C ASP A 17 -16.18 3.85 -13.48
N THR A 18 -15.51 4.04 -14.62
CA THR A 18 -14.07 4.34 -14.64
C THR A 18 -13.78 5.68 -13.99
N LEU A 19 -14.53 6.73 -14.33
CA LEU A 19 -14.41 8.05 -13.71
C LEU A 19 -14.74 7.99 -12.22
N PHE A 20 -15.83 7.31 -11.86
CA PHE A 20 -16.28 7.16 -10.48
C PHE A 20 -15.20 6.53 -9.59
N LYS A 21 -14.59 5.43 -10.04
CA LYS A 21 -13.49 4.78 -9.32
C LYS A 21 -12.30 5.71 -9.17
N ARG A 22 -11.89 6.36 -10.25
CA ARG A 22 -10.72 7.23 -10.25
C ARG A 22 -10.90 8.48 -9.38
N LEU A 23 -12.06 9.12 -9.44
CA LEU A 23 -12.34 10.32 -8.63
C LEU A 23 -12.44 9.99 -7.14
N ARG A 24 -12.96 8.80 -6.81
CA ARG A 24 -12.92 8.30 -5.43
C ARG A 24 -11.48 8.11 -4.93
N GLU A 25 -10.61 7.47 -5.71
CA GLU A 25 -9.18 7.34 -5.37
C GLU A 25 -8.53 8.71 -5.16
N LEU A 26 -8.78 9.67 -6.05
CA LEU A 26 -8.25 11.02 -5.94
C LEU A 26 -8.72 11.73 -4.67
N SER A 27 -9.95 11.49 -4.20
CA SER A 27 -10.43 12.06 -2.94
C SER A 27 -9.67 11.52 -1.72
N PHE A 28 -9.28 10.24 -1.72
CA PHE A 28 -8.45 9.67 -0.67
C PHE A 28 -7.00 10.18 -0.74
N LEU A 29 -6.46 10.37 -1.94
CA LEU A 29 -5.09 10.87 -2.14
C LEU A 29 -4.94 12.37 -1.84
N ASN A 30 -6.07 13.10 -1.74
CA ASN A 30 -6.10 14.54 -1.47
C ASN A 30 -7.13 14.84 -0.37
N SER A 31 -6.73 14.59 0.87
CA SER A 31 -7.59 14.79 2.04
C SER A 31 -8.19 16.21 2.07
N GLY A 32 -9.49 16.31 2.36
CA GLY A 32 -10.24 17.56 2.39
C GLY A 32 -10.76 18.05 1.04
N LEU A 33 -10.29 17.49 -0.10
CA LEU A 33 -10.78 17.85 -1.42
C LEU A 33 -12.17 17.23 -1.65
N SER A 34 -13.14 18.07 -2.06
CA SER A 34 -14.47 17.61 -2.52
C SER A 34 -14.53 17.57 -4.04
N ILE A 35 -14.88 16.42 -4.59
CA ILE A 35 -14.99 16.18 -6.04
C ILE A 35 -16.41 15.77 -6.35
N ILE A 36 -17.08 16.47 -7.27
CA ILE A 36 -18.44 16.17 -7.71
C ILE A 36 -18.41 15.64 -9.15
N LEU A 37 -18.94 14.44 -9.36
CA LEU A 37 -19.18 13.86 -10.68
C LEU A 37 -20.67 13.93 -10.98
N LYS A 38 -21.05 14.63 -12.06
CA LYS A 38 -22.42 14.64 -12.60
C LYS A 38 -22.41 14.04 -13.99
N ASP A 39 -23.29 13.07 -14.22
CA ASP A 39 -23.55 12.52 -15.54
C ASP A 39 -24.89 13.04 -16.04
N GLU A 40 -24.86 14.00 -16.95
CA GLU A 40 -26.07 14.66 -17.48
C GLU A 40 -26.86 13.75 -18.41
N ARG A 41 -26.31 12.61 -18.84
CA ARG A 41 -27.00 11.64 -19.72
C ARG A 41 -28.10 10.88 -19.01
N ASP A 42 -27.94 10.61 -17.73
CA ASP A 42 -28.86 9.83 -16.89
C ASP A 42 -29.15 10.47 -15.53
N GLY A 43 -28.62 11.66 -15.28
CA GLY A 43 -28.85 12.45 -14.07
C GLY A 43 -28.12 11.95 -12.82
N ARG A 44 -27.23 10.95 -12.93
CA ARG A 44 -26.43 10.47 -11.79
C ARG A 44 -25.51 11.56 -11.26
N SER A 45 -25.47 11.71 -9.95
CA SER A 45 -24.56 12.62 -9.28
C SER A 45 -23.90 11.93 -8.08
N SER A 46 -22.58 12.10 -7.95
CA SER A 46 -21.79 11.55 -6.85
C SER A 46 -20.84 12.60 -6.30
N ASN A 47 -20.72 12.67 -4.97
CA ASN A 47 -19.76 13.53 -4.29
C ASN A 47 -18.74 12.64 -3.56
N PHE A 48 -17.45 12.92 -3.77
CA PHE A 48 -16.32 12.24 -3.15
C PHE A 48 -15.59 13.23 -2.28
N LYS A 49 -15.49 12.93 -0.99
CA LYS A 49 -14.70 13.67 -0.01
C LYS A 49 -14.14 12.68 1.01
N SER A 50 -12.88 12.83 1.35
CA SER A 50 -12.24 12.09 2.43
C SER A 50 -11.48 13.08 3.31
N ASP A 51 -11.77 13.08 4.60
CA ASP A 51 -11.03 13.87 5.58
C ASP A 51 -9.89 13.05 6.21
N GLY A 52 -10.01 11.74 6.24
CA GLY A 52 -8.99 10.80 6.75
C GLY A 52 -7.93 10.35 5.73
N GLY A 53 -8.06 10.70 4.44
CA GLY A 53 -7.05 10.46 3.41
C GLY A 53 -6.71 8.98 3.22
N LEU A 54 -5.41 8.63 3.22
CA LEU A 54 -4.95 7.26 2.98
C LEU A 54 -5.42 6.27 4.06
N GLN A 55 -5.68 6.71 5.28
CA GLN A 55 -6.23 5.86 6.34
C GLN A 55 -7.64 5.37 5.98
N GLU A 56 -8.48 6.27 5.48
CA GLU A 56 -9.81 5.91 4.97
C GLU A 56 -9.71 5.04 3.72
N PHE A 57 -8.72 5.27 2.87
CA PHE A 57 -8.50 4.46 1.68
C PHE A 57 -8.20 3.01 2.03
N VAL A 58 -7.27 2.76 2.95
CA VAL A 58 -6.96 1.41 3.43
C VAL A 58 -8.18 0.75 4.08
N THR A 59 -8.93 1.49 4.90
CA THR A 59 -10.19 1.01 5.48
C THR A 59 -11.21 0.64 4.40
N PHE A 60 -11.34 1.45 3.37
CA PHE A 60 -12.21 1.18 2.22
C PHE A 60 -11.80 -0.10 1.46
N LEU A 61 -10.49 -0.30 1.23
CA LEU A 61 -9.97 -1.50 0.57
C LEU A 61 -10.20 -2.77 1.39
N ASN A 62 -10.27 -2.65 2.70
CA ASN A 62 -10.49 -3.76 3.63
C ASN A 62 -11.96 -3.94 4.04
N LYS A 63 -12.91 -3.16 3.50
CA LYS A 63 -14.33 -3.16 3.92
C LYS A 63 -14.99 -4.54 3.99
N LYS A 64 -14.52 -5.50 3.19
CA LYS A 64 -15.08 -6.86 3.11
C LYS A 64 -14.17 -7.91 3.76
N LYS A 65 -13.18 -7.51 4.57
CA LYS A 65 -12.19 -8.39 5.19
C LYS A 65 -12.21 -8.21 6.70
N SER A 66 -11.85 -9.25 7.43
CA SER A 66 -11.63 -9.17 8.89
C SER A 66 -10.26 -8.57 9.14
N VAL A 67 -10.24 -7.37 9.72
CA VAL A 67 -8.99 -6.64 9.97
C VAL A 67 -8.35 -7.07 11.29
N ILE A 68 -7.01 -7.05 11.34
CA ILE A 68 -6.20 -7.51 12.48
C ILE A 68 -5.81 -6.35 13.38
N ASN A 69 -5.54 -5.19 12.79
CA ASN A 69 -5.10 -3.98 13.50
C ASN A 69 -5.87 -2.75 13.02
N LYS A 70 -5.81 -1.67 13.76
CA LYS A 70 -6.26 -0.36 13.29
C LYS A 70 -5.36 0.11 12.14
N PRO A 71 -5.87 0.92 11.17
CA PRO A 71 -5.03 1.44 10.12
C PRO A 71 -3.88 2.28 10.71
N PHE A 72 -2.65 1.90 10.41
CA PHE A 72 -1.46 2.68 10.69
C PHE A 72 -1.26 3.71 9.57
N ARG A 73 -0.89 4.94 9.91
CA ARG A 73 -0.62 6.01 8.95
C ARG A 73 0.49 6.92 9.45
N PHE A 74 1.34 7.38 8.52
CA PHE A 74 2.17 8.57 8.73
C PHE A 74 2.23 9.43 7.47
N LEU A 75 2.57 10.69 7.65
CA LEU A 75 2.90 11.67 6.61
C LEU A 75 4.20 12.35 6.99
N ARG A 76 5.14 12.39 6.07
CA ARG A 76 6.42 13.09 6.22
C ARG A 76 6.69 13.96 5.00
N GLU A 77 6.98 15.22 5.25
CA GLU A 77 7.49 16.16 4.26
C GLU A 77 8.96 16.44 4.53
N THR A 78 9.77 16.45 3.47
CA THR A 78 11.21 16.78 3.54
C THR A 78 11.45 18.24 3.15
N ARG A 79 12.61 18.77 3.55
CA ARG A 79 13.00 20.14 3.19
C ARG A 79 13.17 20.34 1.69
N ASP A 80 13.45 19.27 0.94
CA ASP A 80 13.66 19.28 -0.51
C ASP A 80 12.35 19.19 -1.31
N GLY A 81 11.21 19.36 -0.64
CA GLY A 81 9.89 19.34 -1.28
C GLY A 81 9.36 17.94 -1.64
N MET A 82 10.00 16.88 -1.18
CA MET A 82 9.45 15.53 -1.27
C MET A 82 8.47 15.29 -0.12
N ALA A 83 7.45 14.48 -0.37
CA ALA A 83 6.57 13.99 0.69
C ALA A 83 6.35 12.48 0.55
N VAL A 84 6.22 11.81 1.70
CA VAL A 84 5.87 10.39 1.80
C VAL A 84 4.67 10.27 2.70
N GLU A 85 3.59 9.73 2.20
CA GLU A 85 2.43 9.33 2.98
C GLU A 85 2.23 7.82 2.82
N LEU A 86 2.09 7.12 3.92
CA LEU A 86 1.84 5.68 3.97
C LEU A 86 0.67 5.40 4.88
N ALA A 87 -0.23 4.54 4.44
CA ALA A 87 -1.19 3.87 5.33
C ALA A 87 -1.17 2.38 5.06
N LEU A 88 -1.31 1.58 6.12
CA LEU A 88 -1.34 0.12 6.02
C LEU A 88 -2.20 -0.53 7.11
N GLN A 89 -2.66 -1.75 6.84
CA GLN A 89 -3.45 -2.57 7.75
C GLN A 89 -3.37 -4.02 7.33
N TRP A 90 -3.21 -4.94 8.28
CA TRP A 90 -3.33 -6.38 8.02
C TRP A 90 -4.77 -6.84 8.17
N ASN A 91 -5.10 -7.88 7.44
CA ASN A 91 -6.38 -8.58 7.47
C ASN A 91 -6.17 -10.10 7.41
N ASP A 92 -7.24 -10.85 7.55
CA ASP A 92 -7.24 -12.32 7.61
C ASP A 92 -6.99 -13.03 6.26
N SER A 93 -6.88 -12.29 5.15
CA SER A 93 -6.61 -12.88 3.84
C SER A 93 -5.14 -13.28 3.67
N TYR A 94 -4.84 -14.02 2.59
CA TYR A 94 -3.50 -14.46 2.23
C TYR A 94 -2.84 -13.57 1.17
N GLN A 95 -3.57 -12.61 0.59
CA GLN A 95 -3.09 -11.79 -0.52
C GLN A 95 -2.53 -10.45 -0.06
N GLU A 96 -1.40 -10.06 -0.62
CA GLU A 96 -0.89 -8.69 -0.56
C GLU A 96 -1.69 -7.79 -1.50
N ASN A 97 -2.10 -6.61 -1.02
CA ASN A 97 -2.71 -5.56 -1.82
C ASN A 97 -2.01 -4.24 -1.53
N THR A 98 -0.96 -3.94 -2.30
CA THR A 98 -0.16 -2.73 -2.14
C THR A 98 -0.37 -1.82 -3.34
N LEU A 99 -0.91 -0.62 -3.12
CA LEU A 99 -1.11 0.42 -4.12
C LEU A 99 -0.04 1.50 -4.00
N CYS A 100 0.55 1.89 -5.12
CA CYS A 100 1.62 2.87 -5.17
C CYS A 100 1.24 4.06 -6.04
N TYR A 101 1.48 5.28 -5.53
CA TYR A 101 1.17 6.54 -6.21
C TYR A 101 2.37 7.49 -6.15
N THR A 102 2.62 8.18 -7.26
CA THR A 102 3.57 9.30 -7.35
C THR A 102 2.84 10.50 -7.92
N ASN A 103 2.79 11.63 -7.20
CA ASN A 103 2.05 12.82 -7.60
C ASN A 103 0.60 12.48 -8.05
N ASN A 104 -0.08 11.63 -7.26
CA ASN A 104 -1.42 11.10 -7.51
C ASN A 104 -1.56 10.18 -8.74
N ILE A 105 -0.48 9.82 -9.41
CA ILE A 105 -0.49 8.88 -10.54
C ILE A 105 -0.22 7.48 -10.01
N PHE A 106 -1.06 6.51 -10.38
CA PHE A 106 -0.92 5.11 -9.99
C PHE A 106 0.24 4.43 -10.74
N GLN A 107 1.13 3.74 -10.00
CA GLN A 107 2.18 2.89 -10.55
C GLN A 107 1.82 1.42 -10.35
N LYS A 108 1.32 0.77 -11.38
CA LYS A 108 0.94 -0.65 -11.30
C LYS A 108 2.14 -1.57 -11.06
N ASP A 109 3.32 -1.19 -11.54
CA ASP A 109 4.57 -1.95 -11.39
C ASP A 109 5.42 -1.43 -10.21
N GLY A 110 4.86 -0.54 -9.38
CA GLY A 110 5.52 0.03 -8.21
C GLY A 110 6.75 0.88 -8.56
N GLY A 111 7.90 0.55 -7.99
CA GLY A 111 9.16 1.25 -8.24
C GLY A 111 10.02 1.42 -7.01
N SER A 112 10.87 2.46 -7.00
CA SER A 112 11.82 2.75 -5.93
C SER A 112 11.16 2.97 -4.56
N HIS A 113 10.00 3.64 -4.50
CA HIS A 113 9.22 3.84 -3.27
C HIS A 113 8.69 2.51 -2.71
N LEU A 114 8.17 1.61 -3.57
CA LEU A 114 7.73 0.28 -3.16
C LEU A 114 8.91 -0.57 -2.64
N SER A 115 10.06 -0.48 -3.30
CA SER A 115 11.28 -1.18 -2.87
C SER A 115 11.72 -0.72 -1.48
N GLY A 116 11.77 0.59 -1.22
CA GLY A 116 12.09 1.16 0.08
C GLY A 116 11.12 0.70 1.17
N PHE A 117 9.82 0.75 0.87
CA PHE A 117 8.77 0.27 1.77
C PHE A 117 8.94 -1.21 2.14
N LYS A 118 9.09 -2.10 1.15
CA LYS A 118 9.23 -3.55 1.37
C LYS A 118 10.47 -3.89 2.21
N THR A 119 11.57 -3.19 1.98
CA THR A 119 12.80 -3.36 2.77
C THR A 119 12.58 -2.95 4.22
N ALA A 120 12.05 -1.75 4.45
CA ALA A 120 11.80 -1.23 5.79
C ALA A 120 10.79 -2.07 6.57
N LEU A 121 9.69 -2.46 5.92
CA LEU A 121 8.64 -3.28 6.53
C LEU A 121 9.19 -4.61 7.05
N THR A 122 9.91 -5.34 6.19
CA THR A 122 10.48 -6.64 6.56
C THR A 122 11.52 -6.50 7.68
N ARG A 123 12.40 -5.50 7.60
CA ARG A 123 13.42 -5.25 8.62
C ARG A 123 12.81 -4.85 9.96
N SER A 124 11.84 -3.93 9.98
CA SER A 124 11.16 -3.50 11.20
C SER A 124 10.50 -4.65 11.93
N LEU A 125 9.70 -5.44 11.22
CA LEU A 125 8.93 -6.52 11.83
C LEU A 125 9.82 -7.67 12.30
N ASN A 126 10.85 -8.06 11.53
CA ASN A 126 11.77 -9.09 11.97
C ASN A 126 12.57 -8.63 13.21
N ASN A 127 13.10 -7.40 13.22
CA ASN A 127 13.79 -6.84 14.38
C ASN A 127 12.87 -6.74 15.62
N PHE A 128 11.62 -6.33 15.43
CA PHE A 128 10.65 -6.27 16.51
C PHE A 128 10.35 -7.67 17.06
N MET A 129 10.06 -8.64 16.22
CA MET A 129 9.75 -10.01 16.64
C MET A 129 10.92 -10.69 17.35
N GLU A 130 12.15 -10.42 16.92
CA GLU A 130 13.36 -10.91 17.58
C GLU A 130 13.56 -10.28 18.96
N LYS A 131 13.49 -8.95 19.07
CA LYS A 131 13.66 -8.21 20.32
C LYS A 131 12.60 -8.54 21.37
N GLU A 132 11.36 -8.67 20.96
CA GLU A 132 10.23 -8.98 21.85
C GLU A 132 10.08 -10.49 22.13
N GLY A 133 10.98 -11.33 21.61
CA GLY A 133 11.01 -12.78 21.88
C GLY A 133 9.90 -13.58 21.21
N TYR A 134 9.28 -13.04 20.15
CA TYR A 134 8.32 -13.80 19.34
C TYR A 134 9.01 -14.87 18.48
N LEU A 135 10.25 -14.65 18.07
CA LEU A 135 11.10 -15.62 17.39
C LEU A 135 12.06 -16.25 18.41
N LYS A 136 12.04 -17.59 18.51
CA LYS A 136 12.94 -18.34 19.36
C LYS A 136 14.23 -18.68 18.61
N SER A 137 15.29 -18.99 19.36
CA SER A 137 16.53 -19.51 18.77
C SER A 137 16.23 -20.79 17.97
N GLY A 138 16.59 -20.76 16.67
CA GLY A 138 16.30 -21.85 15.71
C GLY A 138 15.02 -21.69 14.91
N ASP A 139 14.18 -20.71 15.21
CA ASP A 139 13.04 -20.36 14.34
C ASP A 139 13.55 -19.75 13.02
N LEU A 140 12.85 -20.04 11.93
CA LEU A 140 13.13 -19.40 10.63
C LEU A 140 12.70 -17.94 10.66
N THR A 141 13.59 -17.05 10.27
CA THR A 141 13.25 -15.64 10.07
C THR A 141 12.20 -15.50 8.98
N PRO A 142 11.07 -14.85 9.24
CA PRO A 142 10.03 -14.63 8.25
C PRO A 142 10.57 -13.89 7.02
N SER A 143 10.18 -14.36 5.85
CA SER A 143 10.51 -13.71 4.56
C SER A 143 9.67 -12.46 4.36
N GLY A 144 10.08 -11.63 3.38
CA GLY A 144 9.26 -10.48 3.00
C GLY A 144 7.85 -10.86 2.51
N GLU A 145 7.67 -12.05 1.94
CA GLU A 145 6.35 -12.56 1.52
C GLU A 145 5.48 -12.90 2.75
N ASP A 146 6.05 -13.56 3.76
CA ASP A 146 5.35 -13.89 5.01
C ASP A 146 4.87 -12.61 5.72
N VAL A 147 5.73 -11.58 5.75
CA VAL A 147 5.43 -10.27 6.36
C VAL A 147 4.29 -9.54 5.64
N ARG A 148 4.16 -9.71 4.33
CA ARG A 148 3.14 -9.06 3.52
C ARG A 148 1.88 -9.90 3.27
N GLU A 149 1.80 -11.09 3.82
CA GLU A 149 0.58 -11.91 3.76
C GLU A 149 -0.59 -11.21 4.46
N GLY A 150 -1.67 -10.97 3.75
CA GLY A 150 -2.85 -10.25 4.22
C GLY A 150 -2.64 -8.74 4.43
N LEU A 151 -1.53 -8.17 3.94
CA LEU A 151 -1.27 -6.75 4.02
C LEU A 151 -2.07 -5.97 2.97
N THR A 152 -2.76 -4.92 3.39
CA THR A 152 -3.25 -3.84 2.54
C THR A 152 -2.46 -2.58 2.85
N ALA A 153 -1.80 -1.99 1.85
CA ALA A 153 -1.01 -0.79 2.00
C ALA A 153 -1.23 0.19 0.83
N VAL A 154 -1.19 1.47 1.12
CA VAL A 154 -1.21 2.54 0.12
C VAL A 154 -0.01 3.44 0.39
N ILE A 155 0.85 3.60 -0.62
CA ILE A 155 2.04 4.44 -0.58
C ILE A 155 1.82 5.59 -1.56
N SER A 156 1.83 6.81 -1.08
CA SER A 156 1.74 8.02 -1.89
C SER A 156 2.98 8.87 -1.67
N VAL A 157 3.74 9.10 -2.74
CA VAL A 157 4.90 10.00 -2.70
C VAL A 157 4.66 11.21 -3.58
N LYS A 158 5.16 12.36 -3.14
CA LYS A 158 5.22 13.58 -3.94
C LYS A 158 6.68 13.93 -4.19
N LEU A 159 7.01 14.16 -5.45
CA LEU A 159 8.36 14.50 -5.91
C LEU A 159 8.26 15.71 -6.84
N PRO A 160 9.19 16.68 -6.74
CA PRO A 160 9.25 17.82 -7.68
C PRO A 160 9.47 17.36 -9.13
N ASP A 161 10.39 16.41 -9.36
CA ASP A 161 10.76 15.91 -10.69
C ASP A 161 10.82 14.37 -10.70
N PRO A 162 9.66 13.66 -10.72
CA PRO A 162 9.65 12.21 -10.71
C PRO A 162 10.07 11.62 -12.05
N LYS A 163 10.96 10.62 -12.04
CA LYS A 163 11.40 9.86 -13.20
C LYS A 163 10.71 8.51 -13.27
N PHE A 164 10.22 8.16 -14.44
CA PHE A 164 9.50 6.91 -14.70
C PHE A 164 10.21 6.08 -15.78
N SER A 165 10.01 4.78 -15.77
CA SER A 165 10.60 3.84 -16.74
C SER A 165 10.07 4.02 -18.16
N SER A 166 8.86 4.59 -18.31
CA SER A 166 8.17 4.77 -19.58
C SER A 166 7.16 5.92 -19.53
N GLN A 167 6.65 6.31 -20.68
CA GLN A 167 5.62 7.35 -20.81
C GLN A 167 4.28 6.98 -20.11
N THR A 168 3.98 5.69 -19.94
CA THR A 168 2.80 5.23 -19.22
C THR A 168 2.89 5.44 -17.71
N LYS A 169 4.10 5.76 -17.18
CA LYS A 169 4.38 6.03 -15.76
C LYS A 169 4.03 4.86 -14.82
N ASP A 170 4.10 3.64 -15.35
CA ASP A 170 3.75 2.43 -14.60
C ASP A 170 4.75 2.09 -13.47
N LYS A 171 6.01 2.56 -13.57
CA LYS A 171 7.07 2.30 -12.60
C LYS A 171 7.89 3.55 -12.30
N LEU A 172 8.00 3.90 -11.01
CA LEU A 172 8.87 4.98 -10.54
C LEU A 172 10.33 4.49 -10.47
N VAL A 173 11.25 5.28 -11.08
CA VAL A 173 12.70 4.97 -11.09
C VAL A 173 13.54 6.03 -10.36
N SER A 174 12.93 7.08 -9.83
CA SER A 174 13.59 8.07 -8.96
C SER A 174 14.24 7.38 -7.75
N SER A 175 15.56 7.32 -7.71
CA SER A 175 16.29 6.58 -6.67
C SER A 175 16.31 7.31 -5.32
N GLU A 176 16.22 8.63 -5.34
CA GLU A 176 16.29 9.53 -4.19
C GLU A 176 15.16 9.33 -3.18
N ILE A 177 13.98 8.86 -3.65
CA ILE A 177 12.84 8.63 -2.76
C ILE A 177 12.95 7.32 -1.95
N LYS A 178 13.71 6.35 -2.44
CA LYS A 178 13.86 5.03 -1.79
C LYS A 178 14.36 5.14 -0.35
N PRO A 179 15.50 5.79 -0.06
CA PRO A 179 16.00 5.93 1.30
C PRO A 179 15.05 6.70 2.21
N VAL A 180 14.35 7.71 1.68
CA VAL A 180 13.37 8.49 2.45
C VAL A 180 12.21 7.59 2.89
N VAL A 181 11.60 6.84 1.96
CA VAL A 181 10.51 5.89 2.28
C VAL A 181 11.01 4.83 3.25
N GLU A 182 12.21 4.30 3.06
CA GLU A 182 12.78 3.26 3.92
C GLU A 182 12.99 3.77 5.34
N GLN A 183 13.61 4.92 5.51
CA GLN A 183 13.91 5.49 6.82
C GLN A 183 12.64 5.87 7.58
N GLU A 184 11.71 6.58 6.93
CA GLU A 184 10.50 7.05 7.60
C GLU A 184 9.55 5.89 7.92
N THR A 185 9.44 4.90 7.03
CA THR A 185 8.66 3.68 7.31
C THR A 185 9.25 2.93 8.50
N TYR A 186 10.57 2.72 8.52
CA TYR A 186 11.25 2.00 9.62
C TYR A 186 11.00 2.70 10.96
N LYS A 187 11.20 4.01 11.02
CA LYS A 187 11.00 4.81 12.22
C LYS A 187 9.57 4.73 12.73
N HIS A 188 8.61 5.16 11.92
CA HIS A 188 7.21 5.28 12.35
C HIS A 188 6.55 3.94 12.62
N LEU A 189 6.95 2.88 11.89
CA LEU A 189 6.42 1.54 12.14
C LEU A 189 6.94 0.97 13.47
N ASN A 190 8.23 1.17 13.79
CA ASN A 190 8.76 0.75 15.10
C ASN A 190 8.07 1.48 16.26
N ASP A 191 7.87 2.80 16.13
CA ASP A 191 7.13 3.58 17.13
C ASP A 191 5.72 3.01 17.33
N PHE A 192 4.98 2.76 16.23
CA PHE A 192 3.65 2.16 16.26
C PHE A 192 3.61 0.78 16.96
N LEU A 193 4.57 -0.10 16.64
CA LEU A 193 4.62 -1.45 17.23
C LEU A 193 4.87 -1.40 18.74
N LEU A 194 5.71 -0.48 19.19
CA LEU A 194 6.01 -0.28 20.64
C LEU A 194 4.84 0.37 21.39
N GLU A 195 4.16 1.33 20.75
CA GLU A 195 3.02 2.03 21.35
C GLU A 195 1.73 1.18 21.39
N ASN A 196 1.62 0.17 20.52
CA ASN A 196 0.42 -0.67 20.37
C ASN A 196 0.73 -2.17 20.54
N PRO A 197 1.17 -2.63 21.72
CA PRO A 197 1.66 -4.00 21.93
C PRO A 197 0.62 -5.08 21.62
N GLY A 198 -0.66 -4.81 21.86
CA GLY A 198 -1.75 -5.74 21.54
C GLY A 198 -1.89 -5.98 20.02
N GLU A 199 -1.85 -4.93 19.23
CA GLU A 199 -1.90 -5.00 17.75
C GLU A 199 -0.61 -5.60 17.20
N ALA A 200 0.54 -5.19 17.72
CA ALA A 200 1.84 -5.72 17.34
C ALA A 200 1.93 -7.24 17.55
N LYS A 201 1.37 -7.74 18.66
CA LYS A 201 1.27 -9.19 18.93
C LYS A 201 0.44 -9.91 17.88
N GLN A 202 -0.72 -9.36 17.51
CA GLN A 202 -1.59 -9.98 16.51
C GLN A 202 -0.90 -10.02 15.12
N ILE A 203 -0.23 -8.92 14.73
CA ILE A 203 0.55 -8.84 13.48
C ILE A 203 1.69 -9.87 13.51
N ALA A 204 2.48 -9.92 14.58
CA ALA A 204 3.57 -10.88 14.73
C ALA A 204 3.09 -12.33 14.66
N THR A 205 1.98 -12.67 15.33
CA THR A 205 1.37 -14.00 15.27
C THR A 205 1.01 -14.39 13.84
N LYS A 206 0.32 -13.51 13.11
CA LYS A 206 -0.02 -13.77 11.70
C LYS A 206 1.21 -14.01 10.82
N ILE A 207 2.26 -13.22 10.98
CA ILE A 207 3.50 -13.36 10.19
C ILE A 207 4.21 -14.69 10.51
N ILE A 208 4.26 -15.07 11.77
CA ILE A 208 4.86 -16.35 12.20
C ILE A 208 4.06 -17.53 11.65
N ASP A 209 2.74 -17.46 11.68
CA ASP A 209 1.88 -18.51 11.14
C ASP A 209 2.03 -18.64 9.62
N ALA A 210 2.15 -17.54 8.89
CA ALA A 210 2.46 -17.52 7.46
C ALA A 210 3.82 -18.19 7.17
N SER A 211 4.86 -17.84 7.93
CA SER A 211 6.20 -18.42 7.80
C SER A 211 6.18 -19.94 8.05
N ARG A 212 5.49 -20.40 9.09
CA ARG A 212 5.34 -21.82 9.42
C ARG A 212 4.58 -22.59 8.33
N ALA A 213 3.50 -22.01 7.81
CA ALA A 213 2.72 -22.63 6.73
C ALA A 213 3.56 -22.78 5.45
N ARG A 214 4.32 -21.75 5.07
CA ARG A 214 5.24 -21.79 3.94
C ARG A 214 6.31 -22.88 4.11
N GLU A 215 6.92 -22.98 5.28
CA GLU A 215 7.94 -23.99 5.57
C GLU A 215 7.37 -25.41 5.55
N ALA A 216 6.18 -25.63 6.11
CA ALA A 216 5.49 -26.92 6.05
C ALA A 216 5.20 -27.33 4.61
N ALA A 217 4.73 -26.40 3.77
CA ALA A 217 4.47 -26.64 2.36
C ALA A 217 5.78 -26.98 1.58
N ARG A 218 6.89 -26.31 1.90
CA ARG A 218 8.20 -26.59 1.31
C ARG A 218 8.67 -28.02 1.66
N LYS A 219 8.60 -28.39 2.94
CA LYS A 219 8.99 -29.74 3.40
C LYS A 219 8.13 -30.84 2.75
N ALA A 220 6.82 -30.63 2.64
CA ALA A 220 5.93 -31.58 2.00
C ALA A 220 6.30 -31.82 0.52
N ARG A 221 6.61 -30.75 -0.23
CA ARG A 221 7.06 -30.85 -1.62
C ARG A 221 8.41 -31.58 -1.76
N GLU A 222 9.35 -31.34 -0.86
CA GLU A 222 10.65 -32.03 -0.84
C GLU A 222 10.48 -33.54 -0.58
N MET A 223 9.61 -33.90 0.36
CA MET A 223 9.31 -35.33 0.65
C MET A 223 8.68 -36.04 -0.55
N THR A 224 7.79 -35.35 -1.29
CA THR A 224 7.17 -35.93 -2.50
C THR A 224 8.16 -36.12 -3.64
N ARG A 225 9.18 -35.26 -3.76
CA ARG A 225 10.21 -35.35 -4.81
C ARG A 225 11.28 -36.41 -4.54
N ARG A 226 11.42 -36.91 -3.30
CA ARG A 226 12.37 -37.94 -2.90
C ARG A 226 11.85 -39.39 -3.10
N LYS A 227 10.57 -39.53 -3.46
CA LYS A 227 9.96 -40.78 -3.90
C LYS A 227 10.03 -40.90 -5.41
#